data_c4cf995712311a193685d468ef526818
#
_entry.id   c4cf995712311a193685d468ef526818
#
_cell.length_a   1.000
_cell.length_b   1.000
_cell.length_c   1.000
_cell.angle_alpha   90.00
_cell.angle_beta   90.00
_cell.angle_gamma   90.00
#
_symmetry.space_group_name_H-M   'P 1'
#
loop_
_entity.id
_entity.type
_entity.pdbx_description
1 polymer ?
#
loop_
_entity_poly.entity_id
_entity_poly.type
_entity_poly.pdbx_seq_one_letter_code
_entity_poly.pdbx_strand_id
1 'polypeptide(L)'
;MILSTVISPVLAASQQQNDLLSRIFVFDRYSELVQLLQNSILAGAVLGIIGGFVGMFVMMRDHAFAVHGVSEMSFAGAALALLLGYDVITGSMIGSIISALLIGMMGVKKSESNSVIGALMPFGLGLGILFLSLYQGRSANKFSLLTGQIVSVDGDQLNAMIAGAI
;
A
#
# COMPACT_ATOMS: atom_id res chain seq x y z
N MET A 1 -9.76 50.82 -28.99
CA MET A 1 -10.87 50.10 -28.35
C MET A 1 -10.86 48.60 -28.62
N ILE A 2 -10.45 48.13 -29.81
CA ILE A 2 -10.42 46.68 -30.15
C ILE A 2 -9.18 45.99 -29.51
N LEU A 3 -8.07 46.67 -29.35
CA LEU A 3 -6.84 46.07 -28.79
C LEU A 3 -6.97 45.70 -27.30
N SER A 4 -7.68 46.50 -26.52
CA SER A 4 -7.92 46.25 -25.10
C SER A 4 -8.81 45.05 -24.85
N THR A 5 -9.75 44.77 -25.76
CA THR A 5 -10.70 43.66 -25.65
C THR A 5 -10.08 42.28 -25.92
N VAL A 6 -8.97 42.24 -26.69
CA VAL A 6 -8.26 41.00 -27.02
C VAL A 6 -7.11 40.73 -26.04
N ILE A 7 -6.44 41.81 -25.56
CA ILE A 7 -5.29 41.65 -24.66
C ILE A 7 -5.70 41.32 -23.23
N SER A 8 -6.82 41.81 -22.75
CA SER A 8 -7.29 41.54 -21.36
C SER A 8 -7.53 40.07 -21.05
N PRO A 9 -8.18 39.26 -21.89
CA PRO A 9 -8.36 37.83 -21.60
C PRO A 9 -7.06 37.04 -21.69
N VAL A 10 -6.11 37.44 -22.55
CA VAL A 10 -4.80 36.77 -22.65
C VAL A 10 -3.95 37.04 -21.40
N LEU A 11 -3.96 38.27 -20.89
CA LEU A 11 -3.27 38.61 -19.64
C LEU A 11 -3.92 37.95 -18.43
N ALA A 12 -5.26 37.87 -18.40
CA ALA A 12 -5.97 37.15 -17.34
C ALA A 12 -5.65 35.66 -17.35
N ALA A 13 -5.57 35.03 -18.52
CA ALA A 13 -5.20 33.62 -18.65
C ALA A 13 -3.76 33.35 -18.21
N SER A 14 -2.81 34.25 -18.54
CA SER A 14 -1.41 34.12 -18.12
C SER A 14 -1.23 34.31 -16.60
N GLN A 15 -1.98 35.22 -15.99
CA GLN A 15 -1.99 35.41 -14.54
C GLN A 15 -2.61 34.18 -13.83
N GLN A 16 -3.68 33.63 -14.35
CA GLN A 16 -4.32 32.44 -13.80
C GLN A 16 -3.42 31.20 -13.90
N GLN A 17 -2.66 31.08 -14.99
CA GLN A 17 -1.68 30.00 -15.15
C GLN A 17 -0.50 30.14 -14.18
N ASN A 18 -0.01 31.35 -13.96
CA ASN A 18 1.06 31.61 -12.96
C ASN A 18 0.54 31.37 -11.53
N ASP A 19 -0.72 31.70 -11.23
CA ASP A 19 -1.31 31.43 -9.91
C ASP A 19 -1.52 29.93 -9.66
N LEU A 20 -1.86 29.16 -10.70
CA LEU A 20 -1.92 27.69 -10.60
C LEU A 20 -0.52 27.08 -10.38
N LEU A 21 0.48 27.55 -11.11
CA LEU A 21 1.85 27.08 -10.94
C LEU A 21 2.40 27.44 -9.56
N SER A 22 2.14 28.66 -9.07
CA SER A 22 2.55 29.06 -7.71
C SER A 22 1.85 28.23 -6.63
N ARG A 23 0.59 27.86 -6.81
CA ARG A 23 -0.16 26.99 -5.88
C ARG A 23 0.37 25.55 -5.87
N ILE A 24 0.86 25.05 -7.00
CA ILE A 24 1.45 23.70 -7.11
C ILE A 24 2.88 23.69 -6.54
N PHE A 25 3.63 24.79 -6.70
CA PHE A 25 5.03 24.92 -6.28
C PHE A 25 5.24 25.87 -5.09
N VAL A 26 4.21 26.07 -4.24
CA VAL A 26 4.40 26.84 -2.99
C VAL A 26 5.24 26.01 -2.02
N PHE A 27 6.55 26.26 -2.03
CA PHE A 27 7.50 25.70 -1.07
C PHE A 27 7.47 26.39 0.30
N ASP A 28 6.62 27.41 0.49
CA ASP A 28 6.55 28.17 1.74
C ASP A 28 6.11 27.36 2.97
N ARG A 29 5.44 26.22 2.75
CA ARG A 29 5.02 25.27 3.79
C ARG A 29 5.73 23.92 3.72
N TYR A 30 6.87 23.84 3.04
CA TYR A 30 7.59 22.59 2.89
C TYR A 30 7.97 21.99 4.24
N SER A 31 8.38 22.81 5.21
CA SER A 31 8.71 22.36 6.57
C SER A 31 7.50 21.79 7.32
N GLU A 32 6.31 22.35 7.16
CA GLU A 32 5.08 21.83 7.75
C GLU A 32 4.66 20.52 7.10
N LEU A 33 4.76 20.42 5.78
CA LEU A 33 4.47 19.19 5.04
C LEU A 33 5.43 18.05 5.41
N VAL A 34 6.72 18.35 5.56
CA VAL A 34 7.72 17.35 5.99
C VAL A 34 7.41 16.86 7.41
N GLN A 35 6.99 17.73 8.31
CA GLN A 35 6.61 17.33 9.67
C GLN A 35 5.36 16.43 9.67
N LEU A 36 4.36 16.73 8.84
CA LEU A 36 3.15 15.89 8.70
C LEU A 36 3.46 14.53 8.08
N LEU A 37 4.42 14.47 7.16
CA LEU A 37 4.81 13.25 6.45
C LEU A 37 6.00 12.52 7.10
N GLN A 38 6.52 13.00 8.22
CA GLN A 38 7.71 12.46 8.86
C GLN A 38 7.56 10.96 9.16
N ASN A 39 6.45 10.54 9.73
CA ASN A 39 6.18 9.12 10.02
C ASN A 39 6.11 8.29 8.74
N SER A 40 5.52 8.82 7.67
CA SER A 40 5.42 8.14 6.38
C SER A 40 6.77 8.01 5.69
N ILE A 41 7.64 9.03 5.81
CA ILE A 41 9.00 9.01 5.27
C ILE A 41 9.85 7.97 6.04
N LEU A 42 9.75 7.94 7.37
CA LEU A 42 10.44 6.95 8.20
C LEU A 42 9.94 5.54 7.90
N ALA A 43 8.63 5.34 7.80
CA ALA A 43 8.04 4.06 7.41
C ALA A 43 8.54 3.60 6.02
N GLY A 44 8.57 4.51 5.05
CA GLY A 44 9.10 4.23 3.72
C GLY A 44 10.59 3.87 3.72
N ALA A 45 11.39 4.54 4.53
CA ALA A 45 12.82 4.23 4.68
C ALA A 45 13.03 2.84 5.30
N VAL A 46 12.31 2.51 6.37
CA VAL A 46 12.37 1.18 7.03
C VAL A 46 11.94 0.09 6.06
N LEU A 47 10.79 0.26 5.38
CA LEU A 47 10.31 -0.69 4.37
C LEU A 47 11.28 -0.82 3.19
N GLY A 48 11.91 0.26 2.76
CA GLY A 48 12.88 0.24 1.68
C GLY A 48 14.13 -0.58 2.03
N ILE A 49 14.66 -0.42 3.24
CA ILE A 49 15.83 -1.17 3.72
C ILE A 49 15.48 -2.65 3.86
N ILE A 50 14.37 -2.98 4.54
CA ILE A 50 13.95 -4.37 4.76
C ILE A 50 13.57 -5.03 3.44
N GLY A 51 12.78 -4.34 2.62
CA GLY A 51 12.35 -4.82 1.31
C GLY A 51 13.53 -5.06 0.37
N GLY A 52 14.56 -4.21 0.41
CA GLY A 52 15.80 -4.42 -0.34
C GLY A 52 16.56 -5.66 0.11
N PHE A 53 16.70 -5.86 1.43
CA PHE A 53 17.38 -7.04 1.99
C PHE A 53 16.59 -8.32 1.67
N VAL A 54 15.31 -8.37 1.98
CA VAL A 54 14.44 -9.54 1.72
C VAL A 54 14.33 -9.79 0.22
N GLY A 55 14.19 -8.74 -0.59
CA GLY A 55 14.10 -8.84 -2.05
C GLY A 55 15.32 -9.51 -2.67
N MET A 56 16.53 -9.21 -2.16
CA MET A 56 17.75 -9.88 -2.60
C MET A 56 17.68 -11.41 -2.37
N PHE A 57 17.26 -11.85 -1.18
CA PHE A 57 17.13 -13.29 -0.89
C PHE A 57 16.01 -13.95 -1.72
N VAL A 58 14.89 -13.27 -1.90
CA VAL A 58 13.78 -13.73 -2.73
C VAL A 58 14.23 -13.96 -4.18
N MET A 59 14.98 -13.02 -4.75
CA MET A 59 15.49 -13.11 -6.12
C MET A 59 16.54 -14.21 -6.26
N MET A 60 17.43 -14.36 -5.28
CA MET A 60 18.44 -15.44 -5.30
C MET A 60 17.83 -16.84 -5.25
N ARG A 61 16.61 -16.98 -4.73
CA ARG A 61 15.92 -18.27 -4.59
C ARG A 61 14.80 -18.49 -5.60
N ASP A 62 14.60 -17.59 -6.57
CA ASP A 62 13.49 -17.63 -7.54
C ASP A 62 12.09 -17.67 -6.88
N HIS A 63 11.94 -17.03 -5.72
CA HIS A 63 10.69 -17.04 -4.95
C HIS A 63 9.84 -15.76 -5.15
N ALA A 64 10.10 -14.97 -6.18
CA ALA A 64 9.32 -13.76 -6.46
C ALA A 64 7.81 -14.03 -6.59
N PHE A 65 7.45 -15.16 -7.20
CA PHE A 65 6.05 -15.60 -7.31
C PHE A 65 5.43 -15.92 -5.94
N ALA A 66 6.19 -16.54 -5.03
CA ALA A 66 5.72 -16.87 -3.68
C ALA A 66 5.37 -15.62 -2.88
N VAL A 67 6.18 -14.57 -2.99
CA VAL A 67 5.92 -13.29 -2.31
C VAL A 67 4.59 -12.69 -2.76
N HIS A 68 4.29 -12.77 -4.06
CA HIS A 68 3.01 -12.28 -4.58
C HIS A 68 1.81 -13.08 -4.04
N GLY A 69 1.92 -14.41 -4.01
CA GLY A 69 0.88 -15.28 -3.42
C GLY A 69 0.67 -15.02 -1.92
N VAL A 70 1.75 -14.79 -1.16
CA VAL A 70 1.67 -14.42 0.26
C VAL A 70 0.98 -13.06 0.44
N SER A 71 1.25 -12.08 -0.43
CA SER A 71 0.64 -10.75 -0.33
C SER A 71 -0.87 -10.78 -0.55
N GLU A 72 -1.37 -11.59 -1.50
CA GLU A 72 -2.80 -11.75 -1.75
C GLU A 72 -3.53 -12.41 -0.56
N MET A 73 -2.91 -13.40 0.06
CA MET A 73 -3.46 -14.03 1.26
C MET A 73 -3.38 -13.11 2.49
N SER A 74 -2.35 -12.28 2.58
CA SER A 74 -2.24 -11.23 3.59
C SER A 74 -3.40 -10.24 3.47
N PHE A 75 -3.73 -9.82 2.26
CA PHE A 75 -4.90 -8.99 1.97
C PHE A 75 -6.22 -9.67 2.39
N ALA A 76 -6.38 -10.95 2.10
CA ALA A 76 -7.55 -11.72 2.54
C ALA A 76 -7.65 -11.76 4.07
N GLY A 77 -6.54 -11.96 4.78
CA GLY A 77 -6.46 -11.93 6.23
C GLY A 77 -6.81 -10.55 6.82
N ALA A 78 -6.32 -9.48 6.21
CA ALA A 78 -6.65 -8.10 6.57
C ALA A 78 -8.15 -7.80 6.40
N ALA A 79 -8.73 -8.23 5.27
CA ALA A 79 -10.15 -8.04 4.97
C ALA A 79 -11.06 -8.84 5.93
N LEU A 80 -10.64 -10.06 6.30
CA LEU A 80 -11.34 -10.87 7.31
C LEU A 80 -11.29 -10.22 8.69
N ALA A 81 -10.13 -9.72 9.12
CA ALA A 81 -9.99 -9.02 10.40
C ALA A 81 -10.87 -7.78 10.44
N LEU A 82 -10.90 -7.00 9.35
CA LEU A 82 -11.79 -5.85 9.22
C LEU A 82 -13.27 -6.24 9.33
N LEU A 83 -13.66 -7.34 8.69
CA LEU A 83 -15.04 -7.87 8.75
C LEU A 83 -15.44 -8.25 10.17
N LEU A 84 -14.53 -8.86 10.92
CA LEU A 84 -14.74 -9.30 12.31
C LEU A 84 -14.57 -8.17 13.34
N GLY A 85 -14.13 -6.99 12.92
CA GLY A 85 -13.87 -5.85 13.81
C GLY A 85 -12.54 -5.95 14.58
N TYR A 86 -11.63 -6.82 14.13
CA TYR A 86 -10.27 -6.92 14.67
C TYR A 86 -9.30 -5.99 13.94
N ASP A 87 -8.10 -5.88 14.51
CA ASP A 87 -7.03 -5.09 13.92
C ASP A 87 -6.55 -5.67 12.57
N VAL A 88 -6.50 -4.81 11.57
CA VAL A 88 -6.16 -5.14 10.18
C VAL A 88 -4.73 -5.66 10.05
N ILE A 89 -3.80 -5.07 10.82
CA ILE A 89 -2.39 -5.46 10.80
C ILE A 89 -2.22 -6.89 11.30
N THR A 90 -2.85 -7.21 12.44
CA THR A 90 -2.84 -8.56 13.02
C THR A 90 -3.44 -9.58 12.03
N GLY A 91 -4.55 -9.24 11.38
CA GLY A 91 -5.17 -10.08 10.37
C GLY A 91 -4.27 -10.34 9.14
N SER A 92 -3.59 -9.30 8.67
CA SER A 92 -2.66 -9.42 7.55
C SER A 92 -1.45 -10.30 7.89
N MET A 93 -0.90 -10.17 9.10
CA MET A 93 0.20 -11.03 9.58
C MET A 93 -0.22 -12.50 9.67
N ILE A 94 -1.39 -12.79 10.23
CA ILE A 94 -1.91 -14.16 10.30
C ILE A 94 -2.12 -14.73 8.89
N GLY A 95 -2.70 -13.96 7.97
CA GLY A 95 -2.90 -14.36 6.58
C GLY A 95 -1.58 -14.67 5.86
N SER A 96 -0.56 -13.86 6.06
CA SER A 96 0.76 -14.09 5.49
C SER A 96 1.46 -15.33 6.05
N ILE A 97 1.37 -15.56 7.37
CA ILE A 97 1.94 -16.75 8.02
C ILE A 97 1.26 -18.03 7.52
N ILE A 98 -0.07 -18.04 7.46
CA ILE A 98 -0.84 -19.19 6.94
C ILE A 98 -0.43 -19.48 5.49
N SER A 99 -0.33 -18.46 4.66
CA SER A 99 0.10 -18.60 3.26
C SER A 99 1.52 -19.16 3.15
N ALA A 100 2.45 -18.62 3.93
CA ALA A 100 3.84 -19.07 3.94
C ALA A 100 3.94 -20.55 4.37
N LEU A 101 3.15 -20.96 5.36
CA LEU A 101 3.08 -22.36 5.80
C LEU A 101 2.50 -23.26 4.69
N LEU A 102 1.41 -22.84 4.04
CA LEU A 102 0.80 -23.61 2.94
C LEU A 102 1.78 -23.79 1.78
N ILE A 103 2.43 -22.72 1.34
CA ILE A 103 3.43 -22.77 0.27
C ILE A 103 4.62 -23.64 0.69
N GLY A 104 5.10 -23.51 1.95
CA GLY A 104 6.21 -24.28 2.47
C GLY A 104 5.91 -25.77 2.57
N MET A 105 4.71 -26.14 3.02
CA MET A 105 4.31 -27.55 3.17
C MET A 105 3.98 -28.22 1.82
N MET A 106 3.38 -27.49 0.89
CA MET A 106 2.96 -28.04 -0.43
C MET A 106 4.08 -27.89 -1.47
N GLY A 107 5.02 -26.98 -1.27
CA GLY A 107 6.08 -26.65 -2.23
C GLY A 107 7.34 -27.53 -2.16
N VAL A 108 7.22 -28.79 -1.74
CA VAL A 108 8.38 -29.72 -1.59
C VAL A 108 9.10 -30.00 -2.91
N LYS A 109 8.42 -29.87 -4.06
CA LYS A 109 9.01 -29.95 -5.40
C LYS A 109 8.85 -28.59 -6.11
N LYS A 110 9.92 -28.07 -6.70
CA LYS A 110 9.98 -26.77 -7.37
C LYS A 110 8.91 -26.57 -8.47
N SER A 111 8.51 -27.65 -9.15
CA SER A 111 7.46 -27.63 -10.17
C SER A 111 6.04 -27.54 -9.59
N GLU A 112 5.81 -28.14 -8.43
CA GLU A 112 4.50 -28.12 -7.76
C GLU A 112 4.25 -26.81 -7.03
N SER A 113 5.31 -26.17 -6.52
CA SER A 113 5.26 -24.90 -5.82
C SER A 113 4.64 -23.79 -6.67
N ASN A 114 5.02 -23.64 -7.93
CA ASN A 114 4.49 -22.60 -8.81
C ASN A 114 3.00 -22.79 -9.11
N SER A 115 2.52 -24.03 -9.20
CA SER A 115 1.10 -24.34 -9.42
C SER A 115 0.26 -23.99 -8.19
N VAL A 116 0.77 -24.30 -6.98
CA VAL A 116 0.12 -23.95 -5.71
C VAL A 116 0.04 -22.43 -5.55
N ILE A 117 1.14 -21.72 -5.81
CA ILE A 117 1.17 -20.27 -5.74
C ILE A 117 0.21 -19.64 -6.75
N GLY A 118 0.17 -20.17 -7.99
CA GLY A 118 -0.74 -19.70 -9.03
C GLY A 118 -2.22 -19.90 -8.68
N ALA A 119 -2.56 -20.91 -7.87
CA ALA A 119 -3.90 -21.11 -7.34
C ALA A 119 -4.21 -20.23 -6.11
N LEU A 120 -3.21 -20.01 -5.25
CA LEU A 120 -3.35 -19.18 -4.05
C LEU A 120 -3.59 -17.70 -4.37
N MET A 121 -3.00 -17.18 -5.45
CA MET A 121 -3.18 -15.78 -5.86
C MET A 121 -4.65 -15.42 -6.10
N PRO A 122 -5.36 -16.01 -7.09
CA PRO A 122 -6.75 -15.68 -7.35
C PRO A 122 -7.66 -16.07 -6.19
N PHE A 123 -7.33 -17.14 -5.46
CA PHE A 123 -8.08 -17.55 -4.28
C PHE A 123 -7.99 -16.51 -3.16
N GLY A 124 -6.78 -16.04 -2.82
CA GLY A 124 -6.56 -15.01 -1.80
C GLY A 124 -7.24 -13.69 -2.17
N LEU A 125 -7.06 -13.24 -3.43
CA LEU A 125 -7.72 -12.03 -3.92
C LEU A 125 -9.24 -12.16 -3.87
N GLY A 126 -9.79 -13.30 -4.31
CA GLY A 126 -11.22 -13.58 -4.29
C GLY A 126 -11.81 -13.58 -2.88
N LEU A 127 -11.13 -14.21 -1.92
CA LEU A 127 -11.51 -14.16 -0.51
C LEU A 127 -11.45 -12.74 0.07
N GLY A 128 -10.40 -11.99 -0.23
CA GLY A 128 -10.27 -10.61 0.23
C GLY A 128 -11.41 -9.73 -0.26
N ILE A 129 -11.74 -9.81 -1.57
CA ILE A 129 -12.86 -9.08 -2.15
C ILE A 129 -14.19 -9.54 -1.54
N LEU A 130 -14.38 -10.85 -1.33
CA LEU A 130 -15.58 -11.39 -0.70
C LEU A 130 -15.77 -10.81 0.70
N PHE A 131 -14.76 -10.88 1.57
CA PHE A 131 -14.85 -10.33 2.93
C PHE A 131 -15.07 -8.81 2.92
N LEU A 132 -14.44 -8.10 1.99
CA LEU A 132 -14.63 -6.67 1.84
C LEU A 132 -16.05 -6.33 1.36
N SER A 133 -16.66 -7.16 0.52
CA SER A 133 -18.04 -6.98 0.06
C SER A 133 -19.07 -7.20 1.18
N LEU A 134 -18.80 -8.15 2.07
CA LEU A 134 -19.63 -8.46 3.24
C LEU A 134 -19.50 -7.41 4.35
N TYR A 135 -18.40 -6.65 4.38
CA TYR A 135 -18.18 -5.61 5.37
C TYR A 135 -19.17 -4.45 5.17
N GLN A 136 -20.01 -4.18 6.17
CA GLN A 136 -21.04 -3.12 6.14
C GLN A 136 -20.59 -1.79 6.78
N GLY A 137 -19.31 -1.67 7.15
CA GLY A 137 -18.75 -0.46 7.76
C GLY A 137 -18.46 0.66 6.77
N ARG A 138 -17.74 1.68 7.24
CA ARG A 138 -17.41 2.89 6.46
C ARG A 138 -16.66 2.53 5.16
N SER A 139 -17.12 3.10 4.04
CA SER A 139 -16.48 2.91 2.73
C SER A 139 -15.02 3.36 2.71
N ALA A 140 -14.64 4.34 3.54
CA ALA A 140 -13.25 4.79 3.69
C ALA A 140 -12.31 3.64 4.11
N ASN A 141 -12.73 2.74 5.01
CA ASN A 141 -11.93 1.61 5.44
C ASN A 141 -11.69 0.59 4.31
N LYS A 142 -12.69 0.40 3.44
CA LYS A 142 -12.54 -0.45 2.25
C LYS A 142 -11.53 0.13 1.27
N PHE A 143 -11.63 1.43 1.00
CA PHE A 143 -10.69 2.14 0.13
C PHE A 143 -9.27 2.14 0.69
N SER A 144 -9.11 2.34 1.98
CA SER A 144 -7.83 2.30 2.68
C SER A 144 -7.09 0.97 2.46
N LEU A 145 -7.79 -0.16 2.55
CA LEU A 145 -7.22 -1.48 2.29
C LEU A 145 -6.84 -1.71 0.82
N LEU A 146 -7.64 -1.19 -0.12
CA LEU A 146 -7.41 -1.39 -1.55
C LEU A 146 -6.29 -0.50 -2.11
N THR A 147 -6.21 0.75 -1.63
CA THR A 147 -5.26 1.74 -2.17
C THR A 147 -3.99 1.88 -1.33
N GLY A 148 -4.02 1.42 -0.07
CA GLY A 148 -2.98 1.70 0.92
C GLY A 148 -3.01 3.17 1.37
N GLN A 149 -2.63 3.44 2.60
CA GLN A 149 -2.52 4.80 3.14
C GLN A 149 -1.12 5.04 3.69
N ILE A 150 -0.18 5.37 2.79
CA ILE A 150 1.18 5.74 3.21
C ILE A 150 1.20 7.12 3.89
N VAL A 151 0.23 7.98 3.56
CA VAL A 151 0.19 9.39 4.02
C VAL A 151 -0.27 9.52 5.49
N SER A 152 -0.96 8.52 6.02
CA SER A 152 -1.57 8.56 7.36
C SER A 152 -1.05 7.43 8.26
N VAL A 153 0.28 7.30 8.34
CA VAL A 153 0.91 6.33 9.25
C VAL A 153 0.98 6.94 10.65
N ASP A 154 0.19 6.38 11.57
CA ASP A 154 0.25 6.73 12.98
C ASP A 154 1.52 6.18 13.66
N GLY A 155 1.93 6.85 14.77
CA GLY A 155 3.11 6.43 15.52
C GLY A 155 3.05 4.99 16.03
N ASP A 156 1.86 4.49 16.39
CA ASP A 156 1.65 3.11 16.81
C ASP A 156 1.86 2.12 15.66
N GLN A 157 1.43 2.47 14.47
CA GLN A 157 1.67 1.67 13.27
C GLN A 157 3.15 1.63 12.89
N LEU A 158 3.86 2.75 13.03
CA LEU A 158 5.30 2.83 12.80
C LEU A 158 6.06 1.91 13.78
N ASN A 159 5.70 1.94 15.06
CA ASN A 159 6.28 1.07 16.08
C ASN A 159 6.01 -0.41 15.80
N ALA A 160 4.79 -0.77 15.37
CA ALA A 160 4.44 -2.13 14.97
C ALA A 160 5.23 -2.60 13.75
N MET A 161 5.48 -1.72 12.78
CA MET A 161 6.31 -2.02 11.61
C MET A 161 7.77 -2.26 12.00
N ILE A 162 8.34 -1.42 12.88
CA ILE A 162 9.71 -1.59 13.37
C ILE A 162 9.84 -2.88 14.18
N ALA A 163 8.87 -3.20 15.03
CA ALA A 163 8.86 -4.44 15.80
C ALA A 163 8.73 -5.70 14.93
N GLY A 164 7.98 -5.63 13.83
CA GLY A 164 7.87 -6.72 12.86
C GLY A 164 9.09 -6.88 11.93
N ALA A 165 10.00 -5.91 11.95
CA ALA A 165 11.21 -5.85 11.14
C ALA A 165 12.43 -6.51 11.82
N ILE A 166 12.36 -6.79 13.13
CA ILE A 166 13.38 -7.45 13.94
C ILE A 166 13.07 -8.93 14.07
#